data_d87362ec65b6485d0af0e14b6030805d
#
_entry.id   d87362ec65b6485d0af0e14b6030805d
#
_cell.length_a   1.000
_cell.length_b   1.000
_cell.length_c   1.000
_cell.angle_alpha   90.00
_cell.angle_beta   90.00
_cell.angle_gamma   90.00
#
_symmetry.space_group_name_H-M   'P 1'
#
loop_
_entity.id
_entity.type
_entity.pdbx_description
1 polymer ?
#
loop_
_entity_poly.entity_id
_entity_poly.type
_entity_poly.pdbx_seq_one_letter_code
_entity_poly.pdbx_strand_id
1 'polypeptide(L)'
;MMMHSTRRRRALLALVWLFAVMLSFVARPLPVAAAPTLVLPTPPGEPWRIIQGYACGTHTGWDRYSLDLAQVHGPTYDAPIRAAASGTLWHWEARSGTIVLAHGNNFFTMYTHLSRPVTTERGYAFAAGEVLGYAGDRGSPGIPHLHFTAYTAGANGWSGRQSVPLKFAEGYDLPEIGGCNQHGGKVLTAMSLQDPVVTFTSAALPAGWYNAEHQIDFSVAWGGGGLSQAWDVEPPADQPMFPGAYDGYARLSDMGEGWHTLYVRAWGPDGRQTLASYGPVGYDISPPVLVATPQTLTIARDQAMTLVWPAASDPLSGVAGYRLYLGPDPSGESEWFVSEPSVAVPPLAPGTYLLRVKPIDNAGNVGVWQTVMTIVVE
;
A
#
# COMPACT_ATOMS: atom_id res chain seq x y z
N MET A 1 68.92 67.23 1.03
CA MET A 1 69.85 66.10 0.91
C MET A 1 69.11 64.84 1.36
N MET A 2 69.03 63.88 0.52
CA MET A 2 68.43 62.51 0.64
C MET A 2 66.92 62.38 0.70
N MET A 3 66.44 61.98 -0.48
CA MET A 3 65.15 61.34 -0.77
C MET A 3 65.02 59.98 -0.10
N HIS A 4 63.84 59.67 0.43
CA HIS A 4 63.45 58.31 0.63
C HIS A 4 62.01 58.16 0.16
N SER A 5 61.91 57.39 -0.90
CA SER A 5 60.69 56.93 -1.56
C SER A 5 59.99 55.85 -0.69
N THR A 6 58.70 56.02 -0.39
CA THR A 6 57.88 54.97 0.19
C THR A 6 56.77 54.62 -0.80
N ARG A 7 56.92 53.44 -1.38
CA ARG A 7 55.89 52.78 -2.19
C ARG A 7 54.67 52.47 -1.34
N ARG A 8 53.52 53.06 -1.68
CA ARG A 8 52.25 52.71 -1.11
C ARG A 8 51.75 51.40 -1.82
N ARG A 9 51.69 50.29 -1.04
CA ARG A 9 50.98 49.09 -1.41
C ARG A 9 49.48 49.30 -1.15
N ARG A 10 48.67 49.31 -2.23
CA ARG A 10 47.21 49.28 -2.11
C ARG A 10 46.80 47.85 -1.76
N ALA A 11 46.29 47.62 -0.52
CA ALA A 11 45.60 46.42 -0.15
C ALA A 11 44.14 46.52 -0.62
N LEU A 12 43.75 45.65 -1.55
CA LEU A 12 42.33 45.41 -1.87
C LEU A 12 41.69 44.64 -0.71
N LEU A 13 40.78 45.28 0.01
CA LEU A 13 39.86 44.61 0.93
C LEU A 13 38.71 44.05 0.09
N ALA A 14 38.72 42.73 -0.09
CA ALA A 14 37.56 42.01 -0.62
C ALA A 14 36.56 41.82 0.54
N LEU A 15 35.46 42.55 0.49
CA LEU A 15 34.31 42.36 1.39
C LEU A 15 33.56 41.07 0.95
N VAL A 16 33.75 39.99 1.69
CA VAL A 16 32.95 38.79 1.56
C VAL A 16 31.65 38.99 2.35
N TRP A 17 30.55 39.22 1.63
CA TRP A 17 29.21 39.20 2.20
C TRP A 17 28.80 37.73 2.46
N LEU A 18 28.90 37.29 3.72
CA LEU A 18 28.25 36.05 4.15
C LEU A 18 26.75 36.32 4.28
N PHE A 19 25.97 35.88 3.28
CA PHE A 19 24.52 35.71 3.43
C PHE A 19 24.28 34.51 4.35
N ALA A 20 24.07 34.75 5.63
CA ALA A 20 23.51 33.76 6.54
C ALA A 20 22.03 33.58 6.19
N VAL A 21 21.72 32.58 5.37
CA VAL A 21 20.35 32.10 5.20
C VAL A 21 19.96 31.41 6.51
N MET A 22 19.31 32.14 7.41
CA MET A 22 18.57 31.51 8.52
C MET A 22 17.42 30.69 7.89
N LEU A 23 17.64 29.39 7.68
CA LEU A 23 16.54 28.45 7.53
C LEU A 23 15.77 28.46 8.85
N SER A 24 14.70 29.23 8.91
CA SER A 24 13.68 29.09 9.93
C SER A 24 13.04 27.71 9.71
N PHE A 25 13.53 26.71 10.42
CA PHE A 25 12.78 25.48 10.62
C PHE A 25 11.52 25.85 11.39
N VAL A 26 10.46 26.19 10.67
CA VAL A 26 9.12 26.11 11.23
C VAL A 26 8.91 24.62 11.48
N ALA A 27 9.12 24.20 12.72
CA ALA A 27 8.73 22.86 13.16
C ALA A 27 7.23 22.75 12.85
N ARG A 28 6.90 22.06 11.76
CA ARG A 28 5.49 21.68 11.54
C ARG A 28 5.09 20.90 12.79
N PRO A 29 4.02 21.27 13.48
CA PRO A 29 3.50 20.43 14.54
C PRO A 29 3.29 19.05 13.92
N LEU A 30 3.93 18.03 14.51
CA LEU A 30 3.65 16.65 14.13
C LEU A 30 2.12 16.49 14.22
N PRO A 31 1.47 15.87 13.23
CA PRO A 31 0.04 15.64 13.31
C PRO A 31 -0.20 14.91 14.64
N VAL A 32 -1.06 15.47 15.48
CA VAL A 32 -1.54 14.76 16.67
C VAL A 32 -2.20 13.50 16.10
N ALA A 33 -1.59 12.36 16.36
CA ALA A 33 -2.14 11.11 15.88
C ALA A 33 -3.59 11.02 16.38
N ALA A 34 -4.52 10.76 15.47
CA ALA A 34 -5.94 10.64 15.80
C ALA A 34 -6.13 9.55 16.87
N ALA A 35 -7.20 9.66 17.68
CA ALA A 35 -7.59 8.57 18.56
C ALA A 35 -7.78 7.29 17.73
N PRO A 36 -7.38 6.11 18.26
CA PRO A 36 -7.52 4.87 17.50
C PRO A 36 -8.99 4.58 17.19
N THR A 37 -9.22 3.95 16.05
CA THR A 37 -10.54 3.37 15.75
C THR A 37 -10.79 2.24 16.75
N LEU A 38 -11.94 2.29 17.45
CA LEU A 38 -12.33 1.26 18.38
C LEU A 38 -13.18 0.20 17.68
N VAL A 39 -12.99 -1.07 18.07
CA VAL A 39 -13.91 -2.16 17.77
C VAL A 39 -14.64 -2.56 19.05
N LEU A 40 -15.81 -3.19 18.93
CA LEU A 40 -16.54 -3.67 20.12
C LEU A 40 -15.70 -4.66 20.89
N PRO A 41 -15.57 -4.49 22.22
CA PRO A 41 -14.74 -5.33 23.08
C PRO A 41 -15.38 -6.68 23.42
N THR A 42 -16.37 -7.13 22.66
CA THR A 42 -17.16 -8.33 22.87
C THR A 42 -16.86 -9.41 21.86
N PRO A 43 -17.25 -10.69 22.05
CA PRO A 43 -17.08 -11.74 21.07
C PRO A 43 -17.78 -11.44 19.75
N PRO A 44 -17.19 -11.79 18.59
CA PRO A 44 -17.80 -11.56 17.28
C PRO A 44 -19.07 -12.39 17.09
N GLY A 45 -20.06 -11.78 16.42
CA GLY A 45 -21.32 -12.43 16.09
C GLY A 45 -22.27 -12.58 17.28
N GLU A 46 -21.84 -12.33 18.51
CA GLU A 46 -22.66 -12.40 19.70
C GLU A 46 -23.30 -11.06 20.03
N PRO A 47 -24.64 -10.97 20.20
CA PRO A 47 -25.30 -9.74 20.57
C PRO A 47 -25.13 -9.42 22.06
N TRP A 48 -24.70 -8.18 22.36
CA TRP A 48 -24.56 -7.64 23.71
C TRP A 48 -25.44 -6.42 23.87
N ARG A 49 -26.13 -6.33 25.01
CA ARG A 49 -27.02 -5.22 25.32
C ARG A 49 -26.32 -4.22 26.24
N ILE A 50 -26.52 -2.93 25.96
CA ILE A 50 -26.17 -1.86 26.90
C ILE A 50 -27.21 -1.90 28.04
N ILE A 51 -26.78 -2.40 29.20
CA ILE A 51 -27.64 -2.47 30.41
C ILE A 51 -27.59 -1.18 31.21
N GLN A 52 -26.49 -0.42 31.16
CA GLN A 52 -26.37 0.95 31.62
C GLN A 52 -25.57 1.77 30.59
N GLY A 53 -26.13 2.86 30.13
CA GLY A 53 -25.54 3.81 29.19
C GLY A 53 -24.98 5.05 29.86
N TYR A 54 -24.72 6.09 29.05
CA TYR A 54 -24.07 7.31 29.51
C TYR A 54 -24.87 8.09 30.53
N ALA A 55 -24.17 8.84 31.37
CA ALA A 55 -24.68 9.87 32.27
C ALA A 55 -25.72 9.37 33.24
N CYS A 56 -25.61 8.11 33.71
CA CYS A 56 -26.58 7.52 34.63
C CYS A 56 -25.89 6.59 35.65
N GLY A 57 -26.43 6.44 36.83
CA GLY A 57 -25.94 5.52 37.85
C GLY A 57 -24.49 5.81 38.22
N THR A 58 -23.61 4.84 37.96
CA THR A 58 -22.16 4.97 38.20
C THR A 58 -21.44 5.76 37.12
N HIS A 59 -22.04 5.96 35.93
CA HIS A 59 -21.45 6.66 34.80
C HIS A 59 -21.59 8.19 34.98
N THR A 60 -20.76 8.78 35.83
CA THR A 60 -20.79 10.20 36.18
C THR A 60 -19.38 10.80 36.23
N GLY A 61 -19.32 12.14 36.20
CA GLY A 61 -18.03 12.83 36.28
C GLY A 61 -17.11 12.46 35.10
N TRP A 62 -15.89 12.04 35.39
CA TRP A 62 -14.90 11.66 34.37
C TRP A 62 -15.33 10.40 33.58
N ASP A 63 -16.17 9.54 34.15
CA ASP A 63 -16.61 8.25 33.60
C ASP A 63 -17.96 8.31 32.89
N ARG A 64 -18.39 9.51 32.54
CA ARG A 64 -19.71 9.84 32.01
C ARG A 64 -20.10 9.03 30.76
N TYR A 65 -19.14 8.74 29.88
CA TYR A 65 -19.37 8.07 28.59
C TYR A 65 -19.00 6.59 28.63
N SER A 66 -19.28 5.91 29.72
CA SER A 66 -19.07 4.48 29.84
C SER A 66 -20.31 3.67 29.46
N LEU A 67 -20.12 2.42 29.13
CA LEU A 67 -21.16 1.44 28.85
C LEU A 67 -20.99 0.22 29.75
N ASP A 68 -22.10 -0.21 30.36
CA ASP A 68 -22.20 -1.55 30.93
C ASP A 68 -22.86 -2.47 29.91
N LEU A 69 -22.15 -3.55 29.55
CA LEU A 69 -22.53 -4.47 28.49
C LEU A 69 -22.74 -5.87 29.06
N ALA A 70 -23.87 -6.50 28.73
CA ALA A 70 -24.16 -7.90 29.06
C ALA A 70 -24.64 -8.66 27.82
N GLN A 71 -24.34 -9.98 27.78
CA GLN A 71 -24.82 -10.84 26.69
C GLN A 71 -26.34 -10.89 26.65
N VAL A 72 -26.91 -10.90 25.42
CA VAL A 72 -28.35 -11.10 25.22
C VAL A 72 -28.74 -12.57 25.37
N HIS A 73 -27.84 -13.46 24.92
CA HIS A 73 -28.05 -14.90 24.96
C HIS A 73 -26.87 -15.59 25.67
N GLY A 74 -27.16 -16.42 26.64
CA GLY A 74 -26.13 -17.12 27.44
C GLY A 74 -25.57 -16.32 28.62
N PRO A 75 -24.60 -16.89 29.35
CA PRO A 75 -24.01 -16.26 30.52
C PRO A 75 -22.99 -15.22 30.18
N THR A 76 -23.13 -14.02 30.72
CA THR A 76 -22.09 -12.98 30.63
C THR A 76 -20.83 -13.35 31.39
N TYR A 77 -20.97 -14.07 32.51
CA TYR A 77 -19.82 -14.50 33.31
C TYR A 77 -18.91 -15.43 32.50
N ASP A 78 -17.59 -15.15 32.52
CA ASP A 78 -16.54 -15.82 31.77
C ASP A 78 -16.64 -15.69 30.22
N ALA A 79 -17.51 -14.82 29.68
CA ALA A 79 -17.45 -14.47 28.27
C ALA A 79 -16.13 -13.75 27.96
N PRO A 80 -15.44 -14.08 26.83
CA PRO A 80 -14.17 -13.45 26.48
C PRO A 80 -14.36 -11.95 26.15
N ILE A 81 -13.49 -11.12 26.73
CA ILE A 81 -13.43 -9.69 26.48
C ILE A 81 -12.18 -9.37 25.69
N ARG A 82 -12.33 -8.52 24.67
CA ARG A 82 -11.31 -8.23 23.68
C ARG A 82 -10.80 -6.79 23.78
N ALA A 83 -9.55 -6.59 23.38
CA ALA A 83 -9.00 -5.26 23.24
C ALA A 83 -9.75 -4.47 22.13
N ALA A 84 -10.33 -3.33 22.50
CA ALA A 84 -11.08 -2.47 21.57
C ALA A 84 -10.19 -1.77 20.53
N ALA A 85 -8.89 -1.70 20.77
CA ALA A 85 -7.87 -1.23 19.85
C ALA A 85 -6.52 -1.84 20.23
N SER A 86 -5.57 -1.85 19.29
CA SER A 86 -4.19 -2.25 19.60
C SER A 86 -3.60 -1.32 20.65
N GLY A 87 -2.93 -1.88 21.66
CA GLY A 87 -2.38 -1.10 22.75
C GLY A 87 -1.56 -1.94 23.71
N THR A 88 -0.97 -1.30 24.71
CA THR A 88 -0.16 -1.97 25.72
C THR A 88 -0.86 -2.00 27.08
N LEU A 89 -0.73 -3.13 27.81
CA LEU A 89 -1.24 -3.23 29.17
C LEU A 89 -0.57 -2.17 30.06
N TRP A 90 -1.36 -1.17 30.44
CA TRP A 90 -0.93 -0.08 31.30
C TRP A 90 -1.10 -0.40 32.77
N HIS A 91 -2.25 -1.00 33.13
CA HIS A 91 -2.61 -1.26 34.51
C HIS A 91 -3.53 -2.47 34.64
N TRP A 92 -3.33 -3.22 35.67
CA TRP A 92 -4.24 -4.26 36.18
C TRP A 92 -4.55 -4.02 37.66
N GLU A 93 -5.83 -4.05 38.02
CA GLU A 93 -6.31 -3.97 39.39
C GLU A 93 -7.20 -5.15 39.70
N ALA A 94 -6.75 -6.00 40.63
CA ALA A 94 -7.36 -7.31 40.90
C ALA A 94 -8.69 -7.23 41.66
N ARG A 95 -8.89 -6.20 42.47
CA ARG A 95 -10.10 -6.04 43.32
C ARG A 95 -11.34 -5.77 42.50
N SER A 96 -11.24 -4.86 41.57
CA SER A 96 -12.31 -4.49 40.63
C SER A 96 -12.27 -5.29 39.34
N GLY A 97 -11.23 -6.08 39.11
CA GLY A 97 -11.03 -6.76 37.82
C GLY A 97 -10.82 -5.78 36.68
N THR A 98 -10.01 -4.73 36.88
CA THR A 98 -9.84 -3.67 35.89
C THR A 98 -8.54 -3.82 35.09
N ILE A 99 -8.66 -3.89 33.76
CA ILE A 99 -7.57 -3.70 32.81
C ILE A 99 -7.66 -2.31 32.20
N VAL A 100 -6.51 -1.64 32.05
CA VAL A 100 -6.35 -0.41 31.28
C VAL A 100 -5.32 -0.65 30.20
N LEU A 101 -5.66 -0.37 28.94
CA LEU A 101 -4.74 -0.32 27.81
C LEU A 101 -4.40 1.11 27.45
N ALA A 102 -3.11 1.37 27.15
CA ALA A 102 -2.62 2.62 26.59
C ALA A 102 -2.46 2.46 25.08
N HIS A 103 -2.97 3.44 24.30
CA HIS A 103 -2.96 3.44 22.84
C HIS A 103 -2.06 4.54 22.24
N GLY A 104 -1.23 5.16 23.07
CA GLY A 104 -0.49 6.38 22.69
C GLY A 104 -1.33 7.65 22.81
N ASN A 105 -0.70 8.83 22.59
CA ASN A 105 -1.35 10.15 22.59
C ASN A 105 -2.27 10.42 23.79
N ASN A 106 -1.95 9.87 24.96
CA ASN A 106 -2.75 9.99 26.16
C ASN A 106 -4.19 9.45 26.04
N PHE A 107 -4.42 8.51 25.12
CA PHE A 107 -5.68 7.82 24.94
C PHE A 107 -5.63 6.42 25.52
N PHE A 108 -6.68 6.05 26.28
CA PHE A 108 -6.78 4.79 27.05
C PHE A 108 -8.14 4.16 26.87
N THR A 109 -8.19 2.82 26.99
CA THR A 109 -9.43 2.07 27.19
C THR A 109 -9.37 1.29 28.52
N MET A 110 -10.50 1.24 29.18
CA MET A 110 -10.67 0.58 30.48
C MET A 110 -11.76 -0.48 30.39
N TYR A 111 -11.46 -1.65 30.92
CA TYR A 111 -12.32 -2.83 30.97
C TYR A 111 -12.40 -3.28 32.43
N THR A 112 -13.59 -3.15 33.04
CA THR A 112 -13.77 -3.40 34.48
C THR A 112 -14.73 -4.57 34.71
N HIS A 113 -14.69 -5.11 35.89
CA HIS A 113 -15.45 -6.28 36.41
C HIS A 113 -15.02 -7.60 35.79
N LEU A 114 -13.79 -7.72 35.27
CA LEU A 114 -13.28 -8.98 34.74
C LEU A 114 -13.11 -10.05 35.84
N SER A 115 -13.49 -11.30 35.53
CA SER A 115 -13.25 -12.45 36.40
C SER A 115 -11.77 -12.78 36.49
N ARG A 116 -11.05 -12.67 35.37
CA ARG A 116 -9.59 -12.87 35.24
C ARG A 116 -9.04 -12.19 34.00
N PRO A 117 -7.78 -11.74 34.03
CA PRO A 117 -7.05 -11.31 32.85
C PRO A 117 -6.41 -12.49 32.13
N VAL A 118 -5.99 -12.30 30.85
CA VAL A 118 -5.10 -13.24 30.15
C VAL A 118 -3.66 -13.09 30.66
N THR A 119 -3.24 -11.86 30.91
CA THR A 119 -1.94 -11.54 31.52
C THR A 119 -2.04 -10.33 32.42
N THR A 120 -1.13 -10.22 33.40
CA THR A 120 -0.96 -9.03 34.25
C THR A 120 0.37 -8.31 33.96
N GLU A 121 1.10 -8.74 32.94
CA GLU A 121 2.40 -8.19 32.58
C GLU A 121 2.25 -6.79 31.99
N ARG A 122 2.71 -5.79 32.73
CA ARG A 122 2.68 -4.40 32.28
C ARG A 122 3.59 -4.23 31.05
N GLY A 123 3.08 -3.56 30.00
CA GLY A 123 3.77 -3.40 28.74
C GLY A 123 3.47 -4.50 27.71
N TYR A 124 2.76 -5.58 28.11
CA TYR A 124 2.29 -6.57 27.14
C TYR A 124 1.45 -5.90 26.07
N ALA A 125 1.77 -6.17 24.79
CA ALA A 125 1.08 -5.59 23.64
C ALA A 125 -0.09 -6.49 23.22
N PHE A 126 -1.29 -5.91 23.23
CA PHE A 126 -2.49 -6.53 22.67
C PHE A 126 -2.77 -5.98 21.27
N ALA A 127 -3.10 -6.85 20.32
CA ALA A 127 -3.70 -6.46 19.07
C ALA A 127 -5.20 -6.13 19.25
N ALA A 128 -5.78 -5.26 18.41
CA ALA A 128 -7.22 -5.06 18.40
C ALA A 128 -7.94 -6.41 18.21
N GLY A 129 -9.00 -6.64 18.98
CA GLY A 129 -9.76 -7.90 18.95
C GLY A 129 -9.12 -9.10 19.64
N GLU A 130 -7.89 -8.99 20.16
CA GLU A 130 -7.25 -10.01 20.96
C GLU A 130 -7.94 -10.14 22.33
N VAL A 131 -8.12 -11.36 22.82
CA VAL A 131 -8.73 -11.59 24.14
C VAL A 131 -7.78 -11.11 25.23
N LEU A 132 -8.24 -10.15 26.05
CA LEU A 132 -7.47 -9.58 27.16
C LEU A 132 -7.89 -10.11 28.54
N GLY A 133 -9.09 -10.68 28.62
CA GLY A 133 -9.64 -11.20 29.84
C GLY A 133 -11.04 -11.75 29.63
N TYR A 134 -11.74 -12.01 30.73
CA TYR A 134 -13.07 -12.61 30.72
C TYR A 134 -14.01 -11.80 31.60
N ALA A 135 -15.24 -11.59 31.16
CA ALA A 135 -16.25 -10.85 31.91
C ALA A 135 -16.52 -11.52 33.26
N GLY A 136 -16.85 -10.72 34.23
CA GLY A 136 -17.14 -11.20 35.59
C GLY A 136 -17.97 -10.17 36.35
N ASP A 137 -17.81 -10.20 37.65
CA ASP A 137 -18.56 -9.35 38.60
C ASP A 137 -17.67 -8.80 39.72
N ARG A 138 -16.34 -8.74 39.53
CA ARG A 138 -15.42 -8.16 40.52
C ARG A 138 -15.75 -6.70 40.77
N GLY A 139 -15.99 -6.32 42.01
CA GLY A 139 -16.44 -4.96 42.38
C GLY A 139 -17.91 -4.67 42.12
N SER A 140 -18.65 -5.62 41.50
CA SER A 140 -20.12 -5.56 41.27
C SER A 140 -20.76 -6.93 41.51
N PRO A 141 -20.70 -7.49 42.75
CA PRO A 141 -21.06 -8.87 43.03
C PRO A 141 -22.48 -9.23 42.61
N GLY A 142 -22.61 -10.35 41.87
CA GLY A 142 -23.89 -10.90 41.45
C GLY A 142 -24.50 -10.25 40.20
N ILE A 143 -23.79 -9.31 39.58
CA ILE A 143 -24.21 -8.66 38.31
C ILE A 143 -23.06 -8.76 37.29
N PRO A 144 -22.86 -9.91 36.64
CA PRO A 144 -21.81 -10.05 35.63
C PRO A 144 -22.07 -9.12 34.46
N HIS A 145 -21.09 -8.26 34.14
CA HIS A 145 -21.11 -7.38 33.00
C HIS A 145 -19.72 -6.87 32.66
N LEU A 146 -19.54 -6.30 31.48
CA LEU A 146 -18.37 -5.52 31.12
C LEU A 146 -18.69 -4.05 31.29
N HIS A 147 -18.01 -3.36 32.21
CA HIS A 147 -17.95 -1.90 32.20
C HIS A 147 -16.80 -1.47 31.30
N PHE A 148 -17.13 -0.72 30.24
CA PHE A 148 -16.20 -0.28 29.22
C PHE A 148 -16.17 1.25 29.07
N THR A 149 -14.95 1.80 29.10
CA THR A 149 -14.71 3.25 28.95
C THR A 149 -13.55 3.51 28.01
N ALA A 150 -13.68 4.46 27.09
CA ALA A 150 -12.56 5.09 26.40
C ALA A 150 -12.38 6.52 26.96
N TYR A 151 -11.12 6.89 27.24
CA TYR A 151 -10.85 8.18 27.86
C TYR A 151 -9.50 8.76 27.48
N THR A 152 -9.36 10.07 27.65
CA THR A 152 -8.08 10.78 27.62
C THR A 152 -7.62 11.09 29.03
N ALA A 153 -6.30 11.11 29.27
CA ALA A 153 -5.71 11.45 30.56
C ALA A 153 -4.31 12.07 30.36
N GLY A 154 -3.68 12.54 31.46
CA GLY A 154 -2.25 12.87 31.43
C GLY A 154 -1.39 11.62 31.20
N ALA A 155 -0.08 11.80 31.01
CA ALA A 155 0.87 10.72 30.71
C ALA A 155 0.91 9.59 31.76
N ASN A 156 0.44 9.84 32.98
CA ASN A 156 0.31 8.82 34.04
C ASN A 156 -0.98 7.97 33.92
N GLY A 157 -1.81 8.21 32.88
CA GLY A 157 -3.08 7.50 32.64
C GLY A 157 -4.21 7.83 33.61
N TRP A 158 -4.00 8.70 34.60
CA TRP A 158 -4.95 8.98 35.68
C TRP A 158 -5.30 10.46 35.87
N SER A 159 -4.32 11.36 35.74
CA SER A 159 -4.52 12.79 35.96
C SER A 159 -5.40 13.39 34.90
N GLY A 160 -6.44 14.13 35.29
CA GLY A 160 -7.33 14.84 34.38
C GLY A 160 -8.10 13.94 33.42
N ARG A 161 -8.39 12.68 33.84
CA ARG A 161 -9.17 11.73 33.02
C ARG A 161 -10.51 12.33 32.62
N GLN A 162 -10.85 12.11 31.34
CA GLN A 162 -12.16 12.44 30.78
C GLN A 162 -12.55 11.35 29.80
N SER A 163 -13.65 10.66 30.04
CA SER A 163 -14.21 9.72 29.07
C SER A 163 -14.69 10.47 27.81
N VAL A 164 -14.71 9.77 26.70
CA VAL A 164 -15.15 10.31 25.41
C VAL A 164 -16.32 9.49 24.87
N PRO A 165 -17.25 10.11 24.11
CA PRO A 165 -18.31 9.39 23.42
C PRO A 165 -17.73 8.30 22.53
N LEU A 166 -18.36 7.13 22.49
CA LEU A 166 -17.84 5.93 21.83
C LEU A 166 -18.32 5.84 20.40
N LYS A 167 -17.40 5.52 19.52
CA LYS A 167 -17.66 5.17 18.13
C LYS A 167 -16.89 3.91 17.78
N PHE A 168 -17.59 2.92 17.21
CA PHE A 168 -17.02 1.63 16.87
C PHE A 168 -17.00 1.43 15.35
N ALA A 169 -15.98 0.72 14.88
CA ALA A 169 -15.79 0.36 13.48
C ALA A 169 -16.97 -0.40 12.86
N GLU A 170 -17.73 -1.10 13.70
CA GLU A 170 -18.98 -1.78 13.33
C GLU A 170 -20.11 -0.84 12.91
N GLY A 171 -19.85 0.49 12.87
CA GLY A 171 -20.84 1.50 12.48
C GLY A 171 -21.70 2.02 13.64
N TYR A 172 -21.44 1.60 14.87
CA TYR A 172 -22.12 2.13 16.05
C TYR A 172 -21.50 3.46 16.45
N ASP A 173 -22.20 4.55 16.19
CA ASP A 173 -21.90 5.89 16.68
C ASP A 173 -22.81 6.19 17.87
N LEU A 174 -22.22 6.46 19.03
CA LEU A 174 -22.91 6.68 20.30
C LEU A 174 -22.59 8.12 20.81
N PRO A 175 -23.11 9.18 20.15
CA PRO A 175 -22.88 10.55 20.58
C PRO A 175 -23.60 10.86 21.90
N GLU A 176 -23.20 11.92 22.57
CA GLU A 176 -24.01 12.47 23.68
C GLU A 176 -25.32 13.03 23.14
N ILE A 177 -26.44 12.57 23.68
CA ILE A 177 -27.81 12.99 23.29
C ILE A 177 -28.59 13.64 24.43
N GLY A 178 -27.95 13.79 25.60
CA GLY A 178 -28.57 14.34 26.82
C GLY A 178 -29.42 13.34 27.59
N GLY A 179 -29.64 13.66 28.88
CA GLY A 179 -30.40 12.81 29.80
C GLY A 179 -29.58 11.65 30.42
N CYS A 180 -30.28 10.81 31.16
CA CYS A 180 -29.73 9.66 31.88
C CYS A 180 -29.92 8.40 31.03
N ASN A 181 -29.00 7.43 31.18
CA ASN A 181 -29.01 6.12 30.52
C ASN A 181 -29.07 6.21 29.00
N GLN A 182 -28.30 7.16 28.42
CA GLN A 182 -28.23 7.34 26.98
C GLN A 182 -27.72 6.05 26.31
N HIS A 183 -28.38 5.67 25.23
CA HIS A 183 -28.13 4.41 24.49
C HIS A 183 -28.52 3.12 25.26
N GLY A 184 -28.98 3.19 26.49
CA GLY A 184 -29.45 2.03 27.26
C GLY A 184 -30.47 1.20 26.48
N GLY A 185 -30.38 -0.11 26.56
CA GLY A 185 -31.23 -1.06 25.85
C GLY A 185 -30.80 -1.39 24.42
N LYS A 186 -29.90 -0.59 23.78
CA LYS A 186 -29.35 -0.92 22.44
C LYS A 186 -28.61 -2.25 22.51
N VAL A 187 -28.73 -3.02 21.44
CA VAL A 187 -27.99 -4.27 21.23
C VAL A 187 -26.91 -4.00 20.19
N LEU A 188 -25.67 -4.38 20.53
CA LEU A 188 -24.47 -4.23 19.71
C LEU A 188 -23.94 -5.62 19.40
N THR A 189 -23.40 -5.81 18.18
CA THR A 189 -22.78 -7.09 17.77
C THR A 189 -21.42 -6.80 17.18
N ALA A 190 -20.37 -7.40 17.74
CA ALA A 190 -19.01 -7.24 17.26
C ALA A 190 -18.80 -7.97 15.92
N MET A 191 -17.93 -7.41 15.06
CA MET A 191 -17.51 -8.07 13.84
C MET A 191 -16.35 -9.05 14.07
N SER A 192 -16.19 -10.00 13.18
CA SER A 192 -14.98 -10.83 13.12
C SER A 192 -13.85 -10.00 12.49
N LEU A 193 -12.73 -9.88 13.19
CA LEU A 193 -11.57 -9.15 12.70
C LEU A 193 -10.66 -10.11 11.92
N GLN A 194 -10.37 -9.75 10.68
CA GLN A 194 -9.43 -10.45 9.80
C GLN A 194 -8.51 -9.42 9.16
N ASP A 195 -7.30 -9.85 8.80
CA ASP A 195 -6.41 -8.99 8.04
C ASP A 195 -6.99 -8.72 6.66
N PRO A 196 -6.86 -7.50 6.13
CA PRO A 196 -7.29 -7.19 4.77
C PRO A 196 -6.60 -8.12 3.77
N VAL A 197 -7.35 -8.58 2.77
CA VAL A 197 -6.81 -9.41 1.68
C VAL A 197 -6.95 -8.63 0.38
N VAL A 198 -5.81 -8.32 -0.24
CA VAL A 198 -5.77 -7.65 -1.54
C VAL A 198 -5.71 -8.70 -2.64
N THR A 199 -6.61 -8.60 -3.60
CA THR A 199 -6.66 -9.44 -4.81
C THR A 199 -6.46 -8.57 -6.04
N PHE A 200 -5.50 -8.93 -6.88
CA PHE A 200 -5.23 -8.24 -8.14
C PHE A 200 -5.84 -8.98 -9.33
N THR A 201 -6.29 -8.21 -10.32
CA THR A 201 -6.78 -8.70 -11.62
C THR A 201 -6.22 -7.83 -12.73
N SER A 202 -5.53 -8.44 -13.71
CA SER A 202 -5.00 -7.74 -14.87
C SER A 202 -4.77 -8.68 -16.04
N ALA A 203 -4.83 -8.14 -17.25
CA ALA A 203 -4.36 -8.82 -18.46
C ALA A 203 -2.83 -8.73 -18.61
N ALA A 204 -2.17 -7.74 -18.00
CA ALA A 204 -0.72 -7.61 -17.95
C ALA A 204 -0.17 -8.50 -16.83
N LEU A 205 0.37 -9.66 -17.17
CA LEU A 205 0.92 -10.62 -16.21
C LEU A 205 2.31 -10.17 -15.69
N PRO A 206 2.66 -10.50 -14.44
CA PRO A 206 4.01 -10.27 -13.93
C PRO A 206 5.10 -10.91 -14.82
N ALA A 207 6.26 -10.25 -14.88
CA ALA A 207 7.40 -10.60 -15.73
C ALA A 207 7.15 -10.52 -17.27
N GLY A 208 5.99 -10.00 -17.70
CA GLY A 208 5.69 -9.70 -19.11
C GLY A 208 6.05 -8.27 -19.50
N TRP A 209 6.35 -8.07 -20.79
CA TRP A 209 6.51 -6.78 -21.43
C TRP A 209 5.27 -6.42 -22.24
N TYR A 210 4.87 -5.14 -22.22
CA TYR A 210 3.65 -4.65 -22.88
C TYR A 210 3.90 -3.28 -23.50
N ASN A 211 3.35 -3.06 -24.70
CA ASN A 211 3.43 -1.78 -25.46
C ASN A 211 2.10 -1.04 -25.55
N ALA A 212 1.11 -1.50 -24.81
CA ALA A 212 -0.21 -0.90 -24.78
C ALA A 212 -0.61 -0.61 -23.33
N GLU A 213 -1.64 0.23 -23.17
CA GLU A 213 -2.22 0.49 -21.85
C GLU A 213 -2.81 -0.79 -21.28
N HIS A 214 -2.39 -1.10 -20.05
CA HIS A 214 -2.97 -2.15 -19.23
C HIS A 214 -3.37 -1.58 -17.88
N GLN A 215 -4.59 -1.90 -17.46
CA GLN A 215 -5.12 -1.59 -16.13
C GLN A 215 -4.90 -2.78 -15.23
N ILE A 216 -4.43 -2.50 -14.02
CA ILE A 216 -4.30 -3.47 -12.93
C ILE A 216 -5.38 -3.10 -11.92
N ASP A 217 -6.45 -3.88 -11.88
CA ASP A 217 -7.53 -3.75 -10.92
C ASP A 217 -7.17 -4.49 -9.64
N PHE A 218 -7.65 -4.00 -8.52
CA PHE A 218 -7.54 -4.70 -7.25
C PHE A 218 -8.76 -4.47 -6.38
N SER A 219 -9.05 -5.45 -5.54
CA SER A 219 -10.11 -5.40 -4.54
C SER A 219 -9.59 -5.84 -3.18
N VAL A 220 -10.21 -5.35 -2.12
CA VAL A 220 -9.82 -5.62 -0.74
C VAL A 220 -10.98 -6.28 0.00
N ALA A 221 -10.82 -7.55 0.34
CA ALA A 221 -11.68 -8.22 1.30
C ALA A 221 -11.23 -7.89 2.72
N TRP A 222 -12.17 -7.79 3.66
CA TRP A 222 -11.93 -7.42 5.08
C TRP A 222 -11.30 -6.03 5.25
N GLY A 223 -11.39 -5.18 4.21
CA GLY A 223 -11.04 -3.78 4.24
C GLY A 223 -12.05 -2.94 5.01
N GLY A 224 -12.10 -1.64 4.70
CA GLY A 224 -13.06 -0.69 5.29
C GLY A 224 -12.38 0.43 6.06
N GLY A 225 -11.12 0.27 6.46
CA GLY A 225 -10.28 1.38 6.92
C GLY A 225 -9.80 2.25 5.76
N GLY A 226 -9.72 1.68 4.56
CA GLY A 226 -9.27 2.36 3.34
C GLY A 226 -8.08 1.68 2.69
N LEU A 227 -7.51 2.34 1.70
CA LEU A 227 -6.33 1.85 0.99
C LEU A 227 -5.39 2.98 0.54
N SER A 228 -4.17 2.62 0.22
CA SER A 228 -3.19 3.46 -0.50
C SER A 228 -2.51 2.63 -1.56
N GLN A 229 -2.19 3.24 -2.68
CA GLN A 229 -1.44 2.60 -3.76
C GLN A 229 -0.28 3.47 -4.22
N ALA A 230 0.78 2.85 -4.68
CA ALA A 230 1.90 3.54 -5.32
C ALA A 230 2.67 2.58 -6.23
N TRP A 231 3.27 3.13 -7.29
CA TRP A 231 4.20 2.41 -8.13
C TRP A 231 5.62 2.52 -7.56
N ASP A 232 6.36 1.41 -7.61
CA ASP A 232 7.80 1.29 -7.32
C ASP A 232 8.24 1.67 -5.90
N VAL A 233 7.29 2.09 -5.06
CA VAL A 233 7.54 2.43 -3.66
C VAL A 233 6.36 1.99 -2.81
N GLU A 234 6.65 1.50 -1.61
CA GLU A 234 5.59 1.15 -0.65
C GLU A 234 4.85 2.42 -0.18
N PRO A 235 3.50 2.44 -0.23
CA PRO A 235 2.72 3.52 0.35
C PRO A 235 2.97 3.65 1.86
N PRO A 236 2.98 4.88 2.41
CA PRO A 236 3.12 5.12 3.85
C PRO A 236 2.11 4.32 4.68
N ALA A 237 2.51 3.95 5.91
CA ALA A 237 1.72 3.12 6.81
C ALA A 237 0.93 3.93 7.87
N ASP A 238 0.99 5.25 7.84
CA ASP A 238 0.39 6.14 8.83
C ASP A 238 -1.11 6.34 8.63
N GLN A 239 -1.55 6.50 7.39
CA GLN A 239 -2.97 6.70 7.06
C GLN A 239 -3.27 6.30 5.61
N PRO A 240 -4.50 5.86 5.29
CA PRO A 240 -4.90 5.56 3.93
C PRO A 240 -5.04 6.84 3.09
N MET A 241 -4.59 6.80 1.84
CA MET A 241 -4.83 7.87 0.86
C MET A 241 -6.32 7.96 0.47
N PHE A 242 -7.01 6.81 0.47
CA PHE A 242 -8.43 6.67 0.12
C PHE A 242 -9.18 6.03 1.29
N PRO A 243 -9.58 6.82 2.32
CA PRO A 243 -10.31 6.30 3.47
C PRO A 243 -11.63 5.64 3.06
N GLY A 244 -11.89 4.45 3.59
CA GLY A 244 -13.13 3.71 3.33
C GLY A 244 -13.22 3.04 1.95
N ALA A 245 -12.21 3.13 1.08
CA ALA A 245 -12.20 2.45 -0.21
C ALA A 245 -11.92 0.94 -0.06
N TYR A 246 -12.57 0.14 -0.93
CA TYR A 246 -12.46 -1.32 -0.98
C TYR A 246 -11.85 -1.85 -2.27
N ASP A 247 -11.72 -1.01 -3.27
CA ASP A 247 -11.20 -1.35 -4.58
C ASP A 247 -10.48 -0.16 -5.21
N GLY A 248 -9.77 -0.41 -6.29
CA GLY A 248 -9.09 0.60 -7.05
C GLY A 248 -8.45 0.00 -8.30
N TYR A 249 -7.77 0.85 -9.02
CA TYR A 249 -6.97 0.45 -10.17
C TYR A 249 -5.73 1.33 -10.31
N ALA A 250 -4.76 0.81 -11.05
CA ALA A 250 -3.59 1.57 -11.51
C ALA A 250 -3.35 1.27 -12.98
N ARG A 251 -2.83 2.24 -13.74
CA ARG A 251 -2.53 2.08 -15.16
C ARG A 251 -1.04 1.99 -15.37
N LEU A 252 -0.61 1.03 -16.18
CA LEU A 252 0.79 0.87 -16.52
C LEU A 252 1.29 2.07 -17.35
N SER A 253 0.45 2.65 -18.19
CA SER A 253 0.76 3.85 -19.01
C SER A 253 0.98 5.14 -18.20
N ASP A 254 0.61 5.18 -16.91
CA ASP A 254 0.90 6.32 -16.02
C ASP A 254 2.39 6.36 -15.64
N MET A 255 3.13 5.26 -15.92
CA MET A 255 4.54 5.14 -15.69
C MET A 255 5.34 5.41 -16.97
N GLY A 256 6.63 5.70 -16.82
CA GLY A 256 7.56 5.71 -17.95
C GLY A 256 7.88 4.28 -18.42
N GLU A 257 8.70 4.16 -19.46
CA GLU A 257 9.18 2.86 -19.90
C GLU A 257 10.11 2.23 -18.87
N GLY A 258 10.00 0.92 -18.67
CA GLY A 258 10.79 0.14 -17.72
C GLY A 258 9.98 -0.93 -16.99
N TRP A 259 10.59 -1.51 -15.95
CA TRP A 259 9.93 -2.45 -15.05
C TRP A 259 9.29 -1.71 -13.88
N HIS A 260 8.03 -2.05 -13.57
CA HIS A 260 7.25 -1.41 -12.51
C HIS A 260 6.57 -2.44 -11.62
N THR A 261 6.50 -2.12 -10.33
CA THR A 261 5.76 -2.90 -9.33
C THR A 261 4.71 -2.03 -8.65
N LEU A 262 3.46 -2.44 -8.73
CA LEU A 262 2.37 -1.79 -7.99
C LEU A 262 2.32 -2.32 -6.57
N TYR A 263 2.36 -1.42 -5.58
CA TYR A 263 2.12 -1.73 -4.17
C TYR A 263 0.76 -1.20 -3.74
N VAL A 264 0.02 -2.02 -3.01
CA VAL A 264 -1.26 -1.65 -2.40
C VAL A 264 -1.20 -1.97 -0.91
N ARG A 265 -1.39 -0.95 -0.07
CA ARG A 265 -1.57 -1.10 1.36
C ARG A 265 -3.05 -0.93 1.67
N ALA A 266 -3.64 -1.90 2.34
CA ALA A 266 -5.03 -1.91 2.72
C ALA A 266 -5.16 -1.88 4.25
N TRP A 267 -6.18 -1.16 4.74
CA TRP A 267 -6.51 -1.08 6.16
C TRP A 267 -7.85 -1.75 6.44
N GLY A 268 -7.88 -2.57 7.49
CA GLY A 268 -9.10 -3.03 8.11
C GLY A 268 -9.77 -1.93 8.93
N PRO A 269 -11.03 -2.13 9.33
CA PRO A 269 -11.78 -1.15 10.13
C PRO A 269 -11.18 -0.93 11.53
N ASP A 270 -10.36 -1.84 12.00
CA ASP A 270 -9.66 -1.86 13.29
C ASP A 270 -8.22 -1.35 13.21
N GLY A 271 -7.79 -0.87 12.01
CA GLY A 271 -6.45 -0.39 11.77
C GLY A 271 -5.42 -1.47 11.42
N ARG A 272 -5.78 -2.75 11.33
CA ARG A 272 -4.92 -3.80 10.77
C ARG A 272 -4.56 -3.47 9.35
N GLN A 273 -3.37 -3.87 8.93
CA GLN A 273 -2.85 -3.53 7.62
C GLN A 273 -2.32 -4.75 6.89
N THR A 274 -2.49 -4.75 5.58
CA THR A 274 -1.79 -5.66 4.67
C THR A 274 -1.14 -4.85 3.58
N LEU A 275 0.11 -5.15 3.28
CA LEU A 275 0.82 -4.68 2.11
C LEU A 275 0.89 -5.81 1.09
N ALA A 276 0.41 -5.57 -0.11
CA ALA A 276 0.49 -6.49 -1.23
C ALA A 276 1.14 -5.81 -2.43
N SER A 277 1.72 -6.60 -3.33
CA SER A 277 2.35 -6.08 -4.55
C SER A 277 1.96 -6.89 -5.77
N TYR A 278 1.97 -6.24 -6.94
CA TYR A 278 1.74 -6.85 -8.24
C TYR A 278 2.84 -6.43 -9.21
N GLY A 279 3.51 -7.39 -9.82
CA GLY A 279 4.62 -7.14 -10.73
C GLY A 279 5.87 -7.99 -10.42
N PRO A 280 7.06 -7.62 -10.99
CA PRO A 280 7.20 -6.49 -11.91
C PRO A 280 6.48 -6.71 -13.24
N VAL A 281 5.95 -5.63 -13.83
CA VAL A 281 5.35 -5.59 -15.17
C VAL A 281 6.16 -4.62 -16.01
N GLY A 282 6.57 -5.04 -17.22
CA GLY A 282 7.38 -4.22 -18.12
C GLY A 282 6.52 -3.35 -19.04
N TYR A 283 6.85 -2.09 -19.16
CA TYR A 283 6.26 -1.16 -20.14
C TYR A 283 7.33 -0.68 -21.10
N ASP A 284 7.08 -0.88 -22.42
CA ASP A 284 8.00 -0.51 -23.50
C ASP A 284 7.21 -0.18 -24.76
N ILE A 285 7.24 1.07 -25.17
CA ILE A 285 6.60 1.58 -26.39
C ILE A 285 7.61 1.98 -27.45
N SER A 286 8.89 1.81 -27.18
CA SER A 286 10.00 2.15 -28.07
C SER A 286 10.31 1.01 -29.02
N PRO A 287 10.21 1.20 -30.35
CA PRO A 287 10.49 0.13 -31.29
C PRO A 287 11.99 -0.19 -31.36
N PRO A 288 12.36 -1.46 -31.66
CA PRO A 288 13.75 -1.87 -31.83
C PRO A 288 14.39 -1.20 -33.05
N VAL A 289 15.66 -0.86 -32.93
CA VAL A 289 16.45 -0.15 -33.96
C VAL A 289 17.36 -1.10 -34.70
N LEU A 290 17.18 -1.20 -36.01
CA LEU A 290 18.12 -1.87 -36.92
C LEU A 290 18.96 -0.83 -37.64
N VAL A 291 20.29 -0.96 -37.54
CA VAL A 291 21.24 -0.14 -38.32
C VAL A 291 21.96 -1.06 -39.31
N ALA A 292 21.58 -0.99 -40.56
CA ALA A 292 22.18 -1.80 -41.62
C ALA A 292 22.56 -0.97 -42.85
N THR A 293 23.73 -1.26 -43.41
CA THR A 293 24.10 -0.78 -44.73
C THR A 293 23.83 -1.91 -45.72
N PRO A 294 22.98 -1.69 -46.75
CA PRO A 294 22.67 -2.72 -47.73
C PRO A 294 23.96 -3.26 -48.42
N GLN A 295 24.06 -4.57 -48.44
CA GLN A 295 25.17 -5.28 -49.14
C GLN A 295 24.65 -5.89 -50.46
N THR A 296 25.52 -6.02 -51.46
CA THR A 296 25.19 -6.76 -52.68
C THR A 296 25.97 -8.10 -52.68
N LEU A 297 25.23 -9.19 -52.90
CA LEU A 297 25.75 -10.53 -52.98
C LEU A 297 25.39 -11.13 -54.33
N THR A 298 26.39 -11.55 -55.11
CA THR A 298 26.20 -12.30 -56.38
C THR A 298 26.43 -13.78 -56.13
N ILE A 299 25.50 -14.60 -56.53
CA ILE A 299 25.54 -16.06 -56.32
C ILE A 299 25.14 -16.81 -57.60
N ALA A 300 25.65 -18.03 -57.73
CA ALA A 300 25.22 -18.92 -58.82
C ALA A 300 23.79 -19.48 -58.51
N ARG A 301 22.98 -19.72 -59.53
CA ARG A 301 21.75 -20.47 -59.38
C ARG A 301 22.04 -21.85 -58.76
N ASP A 302 21.09 -22.48 -58.21
CA ASP A 302 21.15 -23.79 -57.56
C ASP A 302 21.97 -23.83 -56.25
N GLN A 303 22.40 -22.66 -55.73
CA GLN A 303 23.12 -22.56 -54.47
C GLN A 303 22.17 -22.24 -53.31
N ALA A 304 22.05 -23.13 -52.32
CA ALA A 304 21.44 -22.82 -51.03
C ALA A 304 22.43 -21.98 -50.20
N MET A 305 21.89 -21.02 -49.40
CA MET A 305 22.73 -20.15 -48.60
C MET A 305 22.06 -19.79 -47.25
N THR A 306 22.89 -19.29 -46.34
CA THR A 306 22.41 -18.62 -45.11
C THR A 306 22.70 -17.13 -45.26
N LEU A 307 21.66 -16.33 -45.22
CA LEU A 307 21.73 -14.86 -45.20
C LEU A 307 21.81 -14.40 -43.74
N VAL A 308 22.73 -13.46 -43.50
CA VAL A 308 22.97 -12.91 -42.15
C VAL A 308 22.97 -11.38 -42.27
N TRP A 309 22.34 -10.70 -41.31
CA TRP A 309 22.32 -9.25 -41.21
C TRP A 309 22.73 -8.79 -39.81
N PRO A 310 23.04 -7.47 -39.61
CA PRO A 310 23.33 -6.95 -38.27
C PRO A 310 22.14 -7.14 -37.34
N ALA A 311 22.40 -7.53 -36.09
CA ALA A 311 21.36 -7.61 -35.07
C ALA A 311 20.77 -6.21 -34.79
N ALA A 312 19.45 -6.12 -34.64
CA ALA A 312 18.82 -4.94 -34.10
C ALA A 312 19.10 -4.81 -32.61
N SER A 313 18.89 -3.64 -32.04
CA SER A 313 19.04 -3.38 -30.63
C SER A 313 17.73 -2.83 -30.04
N ASP A 314 17.41 -3.30 -28.87
CA ASP A 314 16.38 -2.78 -27.99
C ASP A 314 16.87 -2.87 -26.55
N PRO A 315 17.02 -1.74 -25.83
CA PRO A 315 17.62 -1.74 -24.49
C PRO A 315 16.64 -2.08 -23.36
N LEU A 316 15.32 -2.12 -23.65
CA LEU A 316 14.27 -2.34 -22.66
C LEU A 316 13.75 -3.78 -22.70
N SER A 317 12.84 -4.06 -23.62
CA SER A 317 12.23 -5.38 -23.71
C SER A 317 13.10 -6.38 -24.48
N GLY A 318 14.09 -5.89 -25.24
CA GLY A 318 14.96 -6.70 -26.10
C GLY A 318 14.29 -7.16 -27.37
N VAL A 319 15.09 -7.58 -28.35
CA VAL A 319 14.61 -8.01 -29.68
C VAL A 319 14.01 -9.41 -29.61
N ALA A 320 12.75 -9.56 -30.00
CA ALA A 320 12.08 -10.86 -30.14
C ALA A 320 12.44 -11.57 -31.45
N GLY A 321 12.68 -10.80 -32.52
CA GLY A 321 13.00 -11.35 -33.82
C GLY A 321 12.73 -10.38 -34.96
N TYR A 322 12.52 -10.93 -36.16
CA TYR A 322 12.48 -10.18 -37.40
C TYR A 322 11.38 -10.71 -38.33
N ARG A 323 10.61 -9.81 -38.94
CA ARG A 323 9.86 -10.15 -40.14
C ARG A 323 10.76 -9.95 -41.37
N LEU A 324 10.64 -10.87 -42.32
CA LEU A 324 11.48 -10.91 -43.52
C LEU A 324 10.61 -10.84 -44.78
N TYR A 325 11.12 -10.13 -45.76
CA TYR A 325 10.68 -10.23 -47.16
C TYR A 325 11.88 -10.54 -48.03
N LEU A 326 11.77 -11.53 -48.91
CA LEU A 326 12.77 -11.86 -49.93
C LEU A 326 12.08 -11.91 -51.30
N GLY A 327 12.33 -10.95 -52.12
CA GLY A 327 11.72 -10.82 -53.45
C GLY A 327 12.15 -9.61 -54.20
N PRO A 328 11.63 -9.40 -55.44
CA PRO A 328 12.07 -8.31 -56.35
C PRO A 328 11.44 -6.94 -55.98
N ASP A 329 10.40 -6.87 -55.17
CA ASP A 329 9.69 -5.64 -54.86
C ASP A 329 10.43 -4.82 -53.77
N PRO A 330 10.87 -3.59 -54.06
CA PRO A 330 11.56 -2.74 -53.07
C PRO A 330 10.66 -2.25 -51.95
N SER A 331 9.35 -2.38 -52.06
CA SER A 331 8.35 -2.13 -50.99
C SER A 331 7.74 -3.41 -50.43
N GLY A 332 8.19 -4.58 -50.86
CA GLY A 332 7.65 -5.88 -50.44
C GLY A 332 7.71 -6.11 -48.93
N GLU A 333 6.65 -6.69 -48.40
CA GLU A 333 6.47 -7.03 -46.99
C GLU A 333 5.93 -8.45 -46.86
N SER A 334 6.20 -9.09 -45.74
CA SER A 334 5.60 -10.41 -45.43
C SER A 334 5.54 -10.66 -43.91
N GLU A 335 4.80 -11.70 -43.53
CA GLU A 335 4.68 -12.16 -42.14
C GLU A 335 5.71 -13.29 -41.80
N TRP A 336 6.66 -13.57 -42.69
CA TRP A 336 7.72 -14.55 -42.43
C TRP A 336 8.58 -14.10 -41.28
N PHE A 337 8.55 -14.81 -40.16
CA PHE A 337 9.22 -14.46 -38.91
C PHE A 337 10.39 -15.40 -38.61
N VAL A 338 11.49 -14.85 -38.12
CA VAL A 338 12.63 -15.56 -37.54
C VAL A 338 13.07 -14.91 -36.23
N SER A 339 13.56 -15.68 -35.26
CA SER A 339 14.06 -15.16 -34.01
C SER A 339 15.48 -14.63 -34.09
N GLU A 340 16.27 -15.15 -35.05
CA GLU A 340 17.70 -14.84 -35.18
C GLU A 340 17.95 -13.90 -36.36
N PRO A 341 19.04 -13.09 -36.36
CA PRO A 341 19.41 -12.23 -37.48
C PRO A 341 20.02 -13.01 -38.64
N SER A 342 19.45 -14.16 -38.94
CA SER A 342 19.88 -15.04 -40.04
C SER A 342 18.72 -15.89 -40.55
N VAL A 343 18.83 -16.31 -41.82
CA VAL A 343 17.87 -17.21 -42.42
C VAL A 343 18.50 -18.10 -43.49
N ALA A 344 18.17 -19.39 -43.48
CA ALA A 344 18.53 -20.31 -44.55
C ALA A 344 17.54 -20.16 -45.71
N VAL A 345 18.06 -19.99 -46.92
CA VAL A 345 17.27 -19.81 -48.14
C VAL A 345 17.64 -20.94 -49.11
N PRO A 346 16.61 -21.60 -49.70
CA PRO A 346 16.84 -22.58 -50.75
C PRO A 346 17.41 -21.91 -52.03
N PRO A 347 17.88 -22.70 -53.02
CA PRO A 347 18.27 -22.15 -54.31
C PRO A 347 17.18 -21.26 -54.91
N LEU A 348 17.59 -20.11 -55.41
CA LEU A 348 16.72 -19.14 -56.06
C LEU A 348 16.87 -19.19 -57.59
N ALA A 349 15.79 -18.86 -58.31
CA ALA A 349 15.87 -18.71 -59.74
C ALA A 349 16.70 -17.46 -60.12
N PRO A 350 17.31 -17.43 -61.34
CA PRO A 350 18.03 -16.23 -61.82
C PRO A 350 17.17 -14.95 -61.72
N GLY A 351 17.76 -13.88 -61.17
CA GLY A 351 17.08 -12.61 -60.95
C GLY A 351 17.71 -11.79 -59.82
N THR A 352 17.10 -10.64 -59.53
CA THR A 352 17.48 -9.75 -58.44
C THR A 352 16.47 -9.80 -57.34
N TYR A 353 16.92 -10.09 -56.12
CA TYR A 353 16.09 -10.17 -54.92
C TYR A 353 16.58 -9.18 -53.88
N LEU A 354 15.63 -8.58 -53.17
CA LEU A 354 15.89 -7.73 -52.01
C LEU A 354 15.52 -8.50 -50.74
N LEU A 355 16.46 -8.65 -49.81
CA LEU A 355 16.17 -9.05 -48.45
C LEU A 355 15.84 -7.81 -47.67
N ARG A 356 14.58 -7.70 -47.25
CA ARG A 356 14.07 -6.65 -46.38
C ARG A 356 13.76 -7.26 -45.00
N VAL A 357 14.08 -6.50 -43.97
CA VAL A 357 13.98 -6.95 -42.58
C VAL A 357 13.28 -5.89 -41.73
N LYS A 358 12.42 -6.32 -40.84
CA LYS A 358 11.69 -5.46 -39.91
C LYS A 358 11.81 -6.08 -38.51
N PRO A 359 12.55 -5.46 -37.56
CA PRO A 359 12.70 -6.03 -36.23
C PRO A 359 11.45 -5.85 -35.40
N ILE A 360 11.26 -6.77 -34.44
CA ILE A 360 10.18 -6.76 -33.43
C ILE A 360 10.80 -7.02 -32.07
N ASP A 361 10.36 -6.31 -31.03
CA ASP A 361 10.78 -6.52 -29.65
C ASP A 361 9.85 -7.47 -28.88
N ASN A 362 10.21 -7.75 -27.61
CA ASN A 362 9.41 -8.62 -26.74
C ASN A 362 8.13 -7.95 -26.19
N ALA A 363 8.00 -6.63 -26.27
CA ALA A 363 6.76 -5.91 -25.95
C ALA A 363 5.78 -5.90 -27.15
N GLY A 364 6.25 -6.24 -28.35
CA GLY A 364 5.49 -6.26 -29.58
C GLY A 364 5.59 -4.99 -30.40
N ASN A 365 6.50 -4.04 -30.07
CA ASN A 365 6.76 -2.89 -30.91
C ASN A 365 7.50 -3.35 -32.16
N VAL A 366 7.21 -2.67 -33.28
CA VAL A 366 7.77 -3.03 -34.58
C VAL A 366 8.61 -1.87 -35.12
N GLY A 367 9.82 -2.17 -35.55
CA GLY A 367 10.68 -1.22 -36.23
C GLY A 367 10.24 -0.96 -37.68
N VAL A 368 11.09 -0.32 -38.45
CA VAL A 368 10.82 0.00 -39.87
C VAL A 368 11.41 -1.09 -40.75
N TRP A 369 10.76 -1.30 -41.91
CA TRP A 369 11.30 -2.15 -42.97
C TRP A 369 12.59 -1.54 -43.56
N GLN A 370 13.68 -2.31 -43.59
CA GLN A 370 14.95 -1.92 -44.20
C GLN A 370 15.43 -2.99 -45.17
N THR A 371 15.90 -2.57 -46.36
CA THR A 371 16.64 -3.47 -47.24
C THR A 371 18.04 -3.66 -46.69
N VAL A 372 18.37 -4.88 -46.27
CA VAL A 372 19.68 -5.20 -45.69
C VAL A 372 20.64 -5.86 -46.74
N MET A 373 20.06 -6.44 -47.78
CA MET A 373 20.84 -7.09 -48.83
C MET A 373 20.16 -7.07 -50.20
N THR A 374 20.95 -6.91 -51.24
CA THR A 374 20.54 -7.15 -52.65
C THR A 374 21.23 -8.43 -53.11
N ILE A 375 20.50 -9.42 -53.60
CA ILE A 375 21.02 -10.70 -54.06
C ILE A 375 20.82 -10.81 -55.56
N VAL A 376 21.87 -10.96 -56.31
CA VAL A 376 21.88 -11.18 -57.75
C VAL A 376 22.19 -12.64 -58.01
N VAL A 377 21.24 -13.36 -58.60
CA VAL A 377 21.36 -14.79 -58.95
C VAL A 377 21.62 -14.90 -60.43
N GLU A 378 22.78 -15.48 -60.86
CA GLU A 378 23.22 -15.65 -62.21
C GLU A 378 23.04 -17.08 -62.73
#